data_d956f06a4e5268c9b233d893748dfe26
#
_entry.id   d956f06a4e5268c9b233d893748dfe26
#
_cell.length_a   1.000
_cell.length_b   1.000
_cell.length_c   1.000
_cell.angle_alpha   90.00
_cell.angle_beta   90.00
_cell.angle_gamma   90.00
#
_symmetry.space_group_name_H-M   'P 1'
#
loop_
_entity.id
_entity.type
_entity.pdbx_description
1 polymer ?
#
loop_
_entity_poly.entity_id
_entity_poly.type
_entity_poly.pdbx_seq_one_letter_code
_entity_poly.pdbx_strand_id
1 'polypeptide(L)'
;DDTLFDNADRRNIDLSKVDTVIISHGHFDHGGALKKFLEVNSFAKIYVQKEAFEPHYSKTLFFKTPVGIDSKLKSNRQVILLNGNYKIDDELSLFTVSKTNKCYSSANDALYGENGKDNFRHEQNLIISENKVVLIMGCGHTGVVNIMEEAEKYKPDFCIGGFHLFNPFTKKTVSKELLNEMITGLQKYKDTEFYTCHCTGKKAFAYLSHQMSNLHYLYCGESIEI
;
A
#
# COMPACT_ATOMS: atom_id res chain seq x y z
N ASP A 1 -8.60 -15.17 3.20
CA ASP A 1 -7.71 -15.41 2.08
C ASP A 1 -6.53 -16.27 2.55
N ASP A 2 -6.36 -17.46 1.96
CA ASP A 2 -5.36 -18.43 2.40
C ASP A 2 -3.95 -18.10 1.89
N THR A 3 -3.83 -17.23 0.88
CA THR A 3 -2.55 -16.89 0.24
C THR A 3 -1.50 -16.36 1.22
N LEU A 4 -1.91 -15.53 2.19
CA LEU A 4 -0.99 -15.05 3.23
C LEU A 4 -0.42 -16.22 4.05
N PHE A 5 -1.28 -17.15 4.46
CA PHE A 5 -0.92 -18.30 5.28
C PHE A 5 -0.02 -19.26 4.50
N ASP A 6 -0.39 -19.60 3.28
CA ASP A 6 0.41 -20.47 2.40
C ASP A 6 1.81 -19.88 2.17
N ASN A 7 1.92 -18.55 2.00
CA ASN A 7 3.21 -17.89 1.81
C ASN A 7 4.00 -17.81 3.11
N ALA A 8 3.35 -17.55 4.25
CA ALA A 8 4.00 -17.56 5.56
C ALA A 8 4.58 -18.94 5.88
N ASP A 9 3.80 -20.01 5.66
CA ASP A 9 4.24 -21.39 5.86
C ASP A 9 5.45 -21.73 5.00
N ARG A 10 5.43 -21.39 3.70
CA ARG A 10 6.55 -21.60 2.78
C ARG A 10 7.82 -20.86 3.20
N ARG A 11 7.70 -19.78 3.94
CA ARG A 11 8.80 -18.96 4.45
C ARG A 11 9.15 -19.25 5.90
N ASN A 12 8.50 -20.22 6.54
CA ASN A 12 8.64 -20.55 7.96
C ASN A 12 8.35 -19.34 8.89
N ILE A 13 7.37 -18.50 8.51
CA ILE A 13 6.93 -17.35 9.29
C ILE A 13 5.74 -17.78 10.14
N ASP A 14 5.90 -17.77 11.44
CA ASP A 14 4.85 -18.09 12.41
C ASP A 14 3.98 -16.85 12.69
N LEU A 15 2.84 -16.77 12.03
CA LEU A 15 1.90 -15.65 12.16
C LEU A 15 1.32 -15.54 13.58
N SER A 16 1.34 -16.61 14.38
CA SER A 16 0.88 -16.57 15.77
C SER A 16 1.81 -15.77 16.69
N LYS A 17 3.04 -15.49 16.26
CA LYS A 17 4.05 -14.72 17.03
C LYS A 17 4.17 -13.26 16.62
N VAL A 18 3.45 -12.84 15.61
CA VAL A 18 3.45 -11.43 15.16
C VAL A 18 2.81 -10.56 16.23
N ASP A 19 3.49 -9.50 16.65
CA ASP A 19 3.01 -8.56 17.66
C ASP A 19 2.39 -7.28 17.05
N THR A 20 2.79 -6.92 15.87
CA THR A 20 2.37 -5.68 15.20
C THR A 20 1.94 -5.96 13.76
N VAL A 21 0.73 -5.52 13.43
CA VAL A 21 0.15 -5.58 12.08
C VAL A 21 -0.24 -4.19 11.63
N ILE A 22 0.11 -3.85 10.40
CA ILE A 22 -0.28 -2.58 9.78
C ILE A 22 -1.07 -2.89 8.51
N ILE A 23 -2.32 -2.47 8.47
CA ILE A 23 -3.15 -2.55 7.26
C ILE A 23 -2.96 -1.26 6.47
N SER A 24 -2.35 -1.38 5.31
CA SER A 24 -2.02 -0.21 4.48
C SER A 24 -3.25 0.54 3.98
N HIS A 25 -4.32 -0.17 3.65
CA HIS A 25 -5.58 0.42 3.19
C HIS A 25 -6.73 -0.60 3.19
N GLY A 26 -7.95 -0.14 2.94
CA GLY A 26 -9.19 -0.90 3.13
C GLY A 26 -9.57 -1.85 2.00
N HIS A 27 -8.68 -2.21 1.06
CA HIS A 27 -9.01 -3.16 0.01
C HIS A 27 -8.78 -4.61 0.43
N PHE A 28 -9.62 -5.50 -0.11
CA PHE A 28 -9.68 -6.91 0.25
C PHE A 28 -8.34 -7.65 0.07
N ASP A 29 -7.59 -7.35 -0.97
CA ASP A 29 -6.28 -7.96 -1.25
C ASP A 29 -5.18 -7.55 -0.24
N HIS A 30 -5.44 -6.56 0.63
CA HIS A 30 -4.54 -6.12 1.69
C HIS A 30 -5.04 -6.43 3.10
N GLY A 31 -6.34 -6.55 3.31
CA GLY A 31 -6.92 -6.83 4.63
C GLY A 31 -7.81 -8.07 4.70
N GLY A 32 -8.02 -8.79 3.57
CA GLY A 32 -8.94 -9.93 3.52
C GLY A 32 -8.53 -11.13 4.37
N ALA A 33 -7.22 -11.28 4.65
CA ALA A 33 -6.73 -12.34 5.54
C ALA A 33 -6.91 -12.02 7.04
N LEU A 34 -7.31 -10.81 7.40
CA LEU A 34 -7.35 -10.34 8.79
C LEU A 34 -8.25 -11.21 9.67
N LYS A 35 -9.40 -11.67 9.17
CA LYS A 35 -10.28 -12.55 9.92
C LYS A 35 -9.57 -13.85 10.34
N LYS A 36 -8.93 -14.52 9.40
CA LYS A 36 -8.20 -15.77 9.66
C LYS A 36 -6.96 -15.52 10.54
N PHE A 37 -6.29 -14.37 10.38
CA PHE A 37 -5.18 -13.98 11.24
C PHE A 37 -5.62 -13.87 12.70
N LEU A 38 -6.77 -13.27 13.00
CA LEU A 38 -7.32 -13.15 14.34
C LEU A 38 -7.73 -14.48 14.98
N GLU A 39 -7.89 -15.56 14.21
CA GLU A 39 -8.16 -16.90 14.71
C GLU A 39 -6.87 -17.57 15.24
N VAL A 40 -5.71 -17.21 14.70
CA VAL A 40 -4.40 -17.80 15.08
C VAL A 40 -3.55 -16.89 15.96
N ASN A 41 -3.88 -15.59 16.01
CA ASN A 41 -3.14 -14.60 16.79
C ASN A 41 -4.10 -13.81 17.68
N SER A 42 -3.88 -13.86 19.01
CA SER A 42 -4.79 -13.28 20.00
C SER A 42 -4.28 -12.01 20.67
N PHE A 43 -3.09 -11.51 20.30
CA PHE A 43 -2.43 -10.39 21.01
C PHE A 43 -1.85 -9.29 20.12
N ALA A 44 -1.64 -9.53 18.82
CA ALA A 44 -1.11 -8.53 17.91
C ALA A 44 -1.91 -7.22 17.95
N LYS A 45 -1.22 -6.09 17.92
CA LYS A 45 -1.85 -4.79 17.72
C LYS A 45 -2.00 -4.52 16.22
N ILE A 46 -3.21 -4.23 15.78
CA ILE A 46 -3.54 -4.05 14.35
C ILE A 46 -3.86 -2.59 14.10
N TYR A 47 -2.94 -1.87 13.48
CA TYR A 47 -3.07 -0.45 13.18
C TYR A 47 -3.71 -0.25 11.81
N VAL A 48 -4.83 0.47 11.75
CA VAL A 48 -5.61 0.67 10.53
C VAL A 48 -6.35 2.00 10.56
N GLN A 49 -6.42 2.71 9.45
CA GLN A 49 -7.25 3.91 9.36
C GLN A 49 -8.73 3.54 9.50
N LYS A 50 -9.49 4.31 10.26
CA LYS A 50 -10.91 4.00 10.55
C LYS A 50 -11.76 3.88 9.28
N GLU A 51 -11.42 4.65 8.23
CA GLU A 51 -12.08 4.65 6.93
C GLU A 51 -11.84 3.35 6.14
N ALA A 52 -10.84 2.53 6.50
CA ALA A 52 -10.58 1.24 5.84
C ALA A 52 -11.74 0.24 6.01
N PHE A 53 -12.56 0.42 7.03
CA PHE A 53 -13.76 -0.40 7.28
C PHE A 53 -15.04 0.16 6.64
N GLU A 54 -14.95 1.26 5.92
CA GLU A 54 -16.06 1.77 5.12
C GLU A 54 -16.28 0.89 3.88
N PRO A 55 -17.46 0.96 3.25
CA PRO A 55 -17.71 0.21 2.03
C PRO A 55 -16.83 0.68 0.87
N HIS A 56 -16.02 -0.22 0.32
CA HIS A 56 -15.20 0.01 -0.86
C HIS A 56 -15.65 -0.91 -2.00
N TYR A 57 -15.65 -0.38 -3.22
CA TYR A 57 -16.17 -1.07 -4.39
C TYR A 57 -15.27 -0.88 -5.59
N SER A 58 -15.17 -1.92 -6.42
CA SER A 58 -14.72 -1.80 -7.81
C SER A 58 -15.94 -1.73 -8.73
N LYS A 59 -15.97 -0.75 -9.62
CA LYS A 59 -17.07 -0.53 -10.54
C LYS A 59 -16.60 -0.71 -11.99
N THR A 60 -17.21 -1.65 -12.68
CA THR A 60 -17.11 -1.78 -14.13
C THR A 60 -18.38 -1.24 -14.78
N LEU A 61 -18.46 -1.27 -16.12
CA LEU A 61 -19.63 -0.75 -16.85
C LEU A 61 -20.96 -1.36 -16.35
N PHE A 62 -20.96 -2.62 -15.95
CA PHE A 62 -22.17 -3.38 -15.59
C PHE A 62 -22.24 -3.82 -14.13
N PHE A 63 -21.15 -3.78 -13.39
CA PHE A 63 -21.07 -4.38 -12.05
C PHE A 63 -20.43 -3.46 -11.04
N LYS A 64 -20.97 -3.47 -9.83
CA LYS A 64 -20.38 -2.88 -8.62
C LYS A 64 -20.04 -4.04 -7.69
N THR A 65 -18.74 -4.34 -7.57
CA THR A 65 -18.24 -5.47 -6.79
C THR A 65 -17.65 -4.93 -5.46
N PRO A 66 -18.07 -5.45 -4.30
CA PRO A 66 -17.41 -5.12 -3.04
C PRO A 66 -15.93 -5.53 -3.07
N VAL A 67 -15.04 -4.63 -2.67
CA VAL A 67 -13.60 -4.86 -2.57
C VAL A 67 -13.05 -4.40 -1.20
N GLY A 68 -13.93 -4.12 -0.26
CA GLY A 68 -13.58 -3.73 1.10
C GLY A 68 -13.23 -4.91 2.00
N ILE A 69 -12.68 -4.61 3.18
CA ILE A 69 -12.47 -5.59 4.26
C ILE A 69 -13.74 -5.76 5.09
N ASP A 70 -13.84 -6.86 5.85
CA ASP A 70 -15.03 -7.13 6.68
C ASP A 70 -15.16 -6.08 7.80
N SER A 71 -16.18 -5.24 7.70
CA SER A 71 -16.46 -4.15 8.65
C SER A 71 -16.73 -4.63 10.09
N LYS A 72 -17.10 -5.91 10.30
CA LYS A 72 -17.31 -6.49 11.64
C LYS A 72 -16.01 -6.57 12.43
N LEU A 73 -14.87 -6.64 11.75
CA LEU A 73 -13.54 -6.71 12.38
C LEU A 73 -13.15 -5.40 13.06
N LYS A 74 -13.80 -4.28 12.71
CA LYS A 74 -13.58 -2.97 13.32
C LYS A 74 -13.70 -2.97 14.85
N SER A 75 -14.57 -3.80 15.41
CA SER A 75 -14.82 -3.90 16.86
C SER A 75 -13.93 -4.92 17.58
N ASN A 76 -13.01 -5.58 16.87
CA ASN A 76 -12.09 -6.53 17.52
C ASN A 76 -11.12 -5.77 18.44
N ARG A 77 -10.86 -6.32 19.62
CA ARG A 77 -10.02 -5.69 20.67
C ARG A 77 -8.57 -5.43 20.25
N GLN A 78 -8.07 -6.16 19.25
CA GLN A 78 -6.71 -6.01 18.72
C GLN A 78 -6.62 -4.86 17.71
N VAL A 79 -7.75 -4.38 17.19
CA VAL A 79 -7.82 -3.33 16.17
C VAL A 79 -7.71 -1.96 16.81
N ILE A 80 -6.71 -1.20 16.37
CA ILE A 80 -6.45 0.19 16.78
C ILE A 80 -6.84 1.07 15.60
N LEU A 81 -7.98 1.75 15.73
CA LEU A 81 -8.51 2.65 14.71
C LEU A 81 -7.77 3.98 14.75
N LEU A 82 -7.17 4.34 13.62
CA LEU A 82 -6.44 5.58 13.46
C LEU A 82 -7.27 6.62 12.69
N ASN A 83 -6.92 7.88 12.89
CA ASN A 83 -7.47 9.01 12.16
C ASN A 83 -6.34 9.96 11.76
N GLY A 84 -5.63 9.64 10.68
CA GLY A 84 -4.45 10.37 10.21
C GLY A 84 -3.14 9.81 10.73
N ASN A 85 -2.14 10.68 10.87
CA ASN A 85 -0.79 10.28 11.26
C ASN A 85 -0.74 9.73 12.70
N TYR A 86 0.12 8.74 12.92
CA TYR A 86 0.26 8.10 14.23
C TYR A 86 1.69 7.62 14.46
N LYS A 87 2.27 7.93 15.62
CA LYS A 87 3.56 7.40 16.06
C LYS A 87 3.31 6.15 16.91
N ILE A 88 3.79 4.99 16.45
CA ILE A 88 3.65 3.73 17.19
C ILE A 88 4.67 3.69 18.32
N ASP A 89 5.95 3.98 17.98
CA ASP A 89 7.08 4.05 18.90
C ASP A 89 8.19 4.96 18.32
N ASP A 90 9.41 4.82 18.77
CA ASP A 90 10.52 5.66 18.29
C ASP A 90 11.02 5.29 16.90
N GLU A 91 10.78 4.05 16.45
CA GLU A 91 11.20 3.53 15.16
C GLU A 91 10.06 3.55 14.13
N LEU A 92 8.82 3.32 14.57
CA LEU A 92 7.66 3.11 13.70
C LEU A 92 6.71 4.31 13.71
N SER A 93 6.49 4.90 12.55
CA SER A 93 5.54 6.00 12.36
C SER A 93 4.64 5.75 11.16
N LEU A 94 3.35 6.05 11.31
CA LEU A 94 2.36 5.96 10.25
C LEU A 94 1.96 7.37 9.80
N PHE A 95 1.82 7.55 8.48
CA PHE A 95 1.31 8.79 7.93
C PHE A 95 0.32 8.56 6.80
N THR A 96 -0.54 9.54 6.58
CA THR A 96 -1.52 9.60 5.50
C THR A 96 -1.20 10.76 4.58
N VAL A 97 -1.64 10.68 3.32
CA VAL A 97 -1.46 11.74 2.34
C VAL A 97 -2.77 12.50 2.16
N SER A 98 -2.75 13.81 2.39
CA SER A 98 -3.94 14.66 2.24
C SER A 98 -4.03 15.36 0.87
N LYS A 99 -2.89 15.54 0.19
CA LYS A 99 -2.82 16.20 -1.12
C LYS A 99 -2.48 15.17 -2.19
N THR A 100 -3.44 14.89 -3.07
CA THR A 100 -3.33 13.87 -4.14
C THR A 100 -3.40 14.50 -5.52
N ASN A 101 -2.67 15.60 -5.72
CA ASN A 101 -2.76 16.44 -6.92
C ASN A 101 -1.69 16.14 -7.98
N LYS A 102 -0.79 15.19 -7.73
CA LYS A 102 0.29 14.82 -8.65
C LYS A 102 0.17 13.37 -9.07
N CYS A 103 0.38 13.10 -10.34
CA CYS A 103 0.47 11.77 -10.92
C CYS A 103 -0.68 10.84 -10.50
N TYR A 104 -1.92 11.33 -10.49
CA TYR A 104 -3.08 10.52 -10.16
C TYR A 104 -3.23 9.36 -11.14
N SER A 105 -3.25 8.15 -10.63
CA SER A 105 -3.36 6.95 -11.46
C SER A 105 -4.77 6.76 -12.00
N SER A 106 -4.93 6.68 -13.31
CA SER A 106 -6.21 6.31 -13.95
C SER A 106 -6.65 4.87 -13.62
N ALA A 107 -5.77 4.03 -13.06
CA ALA A 107 -6.15 2.73 -12.53
C ALA A 107 -7.13 2.85 -11.32
N ASN A 108 -7.12 3.98 -10.62
CA ASN A 108 -8.06 4.31 -9.55
C ASN A 108 -9.49 4.60 -10.05
N ASP A 109 -9.69 4.86 -11.33
CA ASP A 109 -10.98 5.32 -11.86
C ASP A 109 -12.12 4.31 -11.67
N ALA A 110 -11.79 3.05 -11.47
CA ALA A 110 -12.75 1.98 -11.17
C ALA A 110 -13.10 1.86 -9.68
N LEU A 111 -12.42 2.59 -8.78
CA LEU A 111 -12.56 2.47 -7.33
C LEU A 111 -13.53 3.52 -6.76
N TYR A 112 -14.42 3.06 -5.90
CA TYR A 112 -15.52 3.84 -5.33
C TYR A 112 -15.66 3.54 -3.84
N GLY A 113 -15.93 4.59 -3.08
CA GLY A 113 -16.49 4.48 -1.73
C GLY A 113 -18.03 4.46 -1.75
N GLU A 114 -18.62 4.67 -0.61
CA GLU A 114 -20.09 4.70 -0.45
C GLU A 114 -20.72 5.84 -1.25
N ASN A 115 -20.15 7.03 -1.19
CA ASN A 115 -20.74 8.28 -1.68
C ASN A 115 -20.13 8.80 -3.00
N GLY A 116 -19.37 8.00 -3.71
CA GLY A 116 -18.73 8.42 -4.96
C GLY A 116 -17.41 7.72 -5.24
N LYS A 117 -16.53 8.39 -5.98
CA LYS A 117 -15.14 7.93 -6.20
C LYS A 117 -14.44 7.76 -4.86
N ASP A 118 -13.58 6.74 -4.78
CA ASP A 118 -12.75 6.55 -3.59
C ASP A 118 -11.76 7.72 -3.46
N ASN A 119 -11.67 8.28 -2.27
CA ASN A 119 -10.77 9.37 -1.94
C ASN A 119 -9.49 8.90 -1.25
N PHE A 120 -9.37 7.59 -1.02
CA PHE A 120 -8.24 6.90 -0.40
C PHE A 120 -7.81 7.43 0.98
N ARG A 121 -8.71 8.04 1.73
CA ARG A 121 -8.43 8.48 3.12
C ARG A 121 -8.12 7.32 4.05
N HIS A 122 -8.45 6.11 3.64
CA HIS A 122 -8.13 4.87 4.32
C HIS A 122 -6.70 4.35 4.06
N GLU A 123 -5.93 5.00 3.16
CA GLU A 123 -4.55 4.62 2.87
C GLU A 123 -3.59 5.25 3.86
N GLN A 124 -2.67 4.45 4.38
CA GLN A 124 -1.56 4.86 5.24
C GLN A 124 -0.26 4.21 4.82
N ASN A 125 0.84 4.87 5.16
CA ASN A 125 2.19 4.47 4.85
C ASN A 125 3.00 4.36 6.13
N LEU A 126 3.96 3.43 6.17
CA LEU A 126 4.82 3.18 7.31
C LEU A 126 6.21 3.75 7.05
N ILE A 127 6.74 4.49 8.02
CA ILE A 127 8.16 4.81 8.14
C ILE A 127 8.77 3.91 9.22
N ILE A 128 9.86 3.24 8.86
CA ILE A 128 10.74 2.54 9.80
C ILE A 128 12.03 3.36 9.88
N SER A 129 12.38 3.83 11.08
CA SER A 129 13.56 4.68 11.30
C SER A 129 14.54 3.96 12.22
N GLU A 130 15.51 3.30 11.62
CA GLU A 130 16.64 2.65 12.30
C GLU A 130 17.96 3.24 11.76
N ASN A 131 18.96 2.40 11.46
CA ASN A 131 20.20 2.82 10.79
C ASN A 131 19.92 3.39 9.39
N LYS A 132 18.87 2.91 8.75
CA LYS A 132 18.31 3.38 7.50
C LYS A 132 16.84 3.74 7.69
N VAL A 133 16.34 4.63 6.85
CA VAL A 133 14.93 4.99 6.84
C VAL A 133 14.22 4.27 5.70
N VAL A 134 13.23 3.46 6.04
CA VAL A 134 12.45 2.69 5.07
C VAL A 134 11.01 3.19 5.05
N LEU A 135 10.55 3.60 3.89
CA LEU A 135 9.14 3.86 3.61
C LEU A 135 8.50 2.60 3.05
N ILE A 136 7.47 2.09 3.73
CA ILE A 136 6.65 0.99 3.22
C ILE A 136 5.24 1.52 2.94
N MET A 137 4.78 1.29 1.73
CA MET A 137 3.43 1.63 1.30
C MET A 137 2.71 0.40 0.74
N GLY A 138 1.38 0.43 0.68
CA GLY A 138 0.58 -0.61 0.03
C GLY A 138 0.57 -0.44 -1.48
N CYS A 139 -0.59 -0.10 -2.02
CA CYS A 139 -0.77 0.14 -3.46
C CYS A 139 -0.35 1.53 -3.94
N GLY A 140 -0.19 2.51 -3.05
CA GLY A 140 0.12 3.87 -3.42
C GLY A 140 -1.02 4.55 -4.22
N HIS A 141 -2.27 4.34 -3.81
CA HIS A 141 -3.45 4.93 -4.45
C HIS A 141 -3.44 6.45 -4.41
N THR A 142 -2.92 7.03 -3.34
CA THR A 142 -2.75 8.48 -3.21
C THR A 142 -1.63 9.04 -4.10
N GLY A 143 -0.92 8.17 -4.84
CA GLY A 143 0.14 8.50 -5.77
C GLY A 143 1.53 8.51 -5.12
N VAL A 144 2.45 7.68 -5.64
CA VAL A 144 3.79 7.54 -5.06
C VAL A 144 4.56 8.87 -4.99
N VAL A 145 4.35 9.78 -5.93
CA VAL A 145 4.98 11.13 -5.90
C VAL A 145 4.47 11.93 -4.71
N ASN A 146 3.16 11.91 -4.43
CA ASN A 146 2.58 12.60 -3.28
C ASN A 146 3.03 11.95 -1.95
N ILE A 147 3.13 10.60 -1.93
CA ILE A 147 3.62 9.86 -0.76
C ILE A 147 5.07 10.24 -0.45
N MET A 148 5.93 10.27 -1.47
CA MET A 148 7.33 10.68 -1.32
C MET A 148 7.49 12.12 -0.87
N GLU A 149 6.62 13.03 -1.33
CA GLU A 149 6.63 14.43 -0.88
C GLU A 149 6.25 14.57 0.61
N GLU A 150 5.25 13.81 1.06
CA GLU A 150 4.90 13.79 2.50
C GLU A 150 6.00 13.14 3.35
N ALA A 151 6.69 12.13 2.79
CA ALA A 151 7.78 11.43 3.44
C ALA A 151 9.13 12.18 3.39
N GLU A 152 9.26 13.29 2.65
CA GLU A 152 10.54 13.99 2.43
C GLU A 152 11.22 14.42 3.74
N LYS A 153 10.46 14.77 4.75
CA LYS A 153 10.95 15.11 6.10
C LYS A 153 11.70 13.96 6.80
N TYR A 154 11.40 12.71 6.42
CA TYR A 154 12.07 11.52 6.97
C TYR A 154 13.29 11.11 6.15
N LYS A 155 13.43 11.61 4.91
CA LYS A 155 14.52 11.30 3.97
C LYS A 155 14.68 9.79 3.76
N PRO A 156 13.68 9.07 3.24
CA PRO A 156 13.76 7.62 3.12
C PRO A 156 14.91 7.18 2.22
N ASP A 157 15.75 6.27 2.71
CA ASP A 157 16.79 5.58 1.93
C ASP A 157 16.13 4.56 0.97
N PHE A 158 14.99 3.96 1.40
CA PHE A 158 14.26 2.95 0.65
C PHE A 158 12.76 3.28 0.61
N CYS A 159 12.14 3.06 -0.54
CA CYS A 159 10.70 3.14 -0.73
C CYS A 159 10.20 1.82 -1.33
N ILE A 160 9.36 1.09 -0.59
CA ILE A 160 8.90 -0.25 -0.95
C ILE A 160 7.38 -0.26 -1.06
N GLY A 161 6.84 -0.70 -2.24
CA GLY A 161 5.40 -0.86 -2.41
C GLY A 161 4.92 -0.77 -3.86
N GLY A 162 3.61 -0.84 -4.05
CA GLY A 162 2.97 -0.72 -5.36
C GLY A 162 2.77 0.74 -5.77
N PHE A 163 2.79 1.00 -7.09
CA PHE A 163 2.55 2.35 -7.64
C PHE A 163 1.17 2.48 -8.31
N HIS A 164 0.37 1.47 -8.21
CA HIS A 164 -1.01 1.38 -8.75
C HIS A 164 -1.14 1.82 -10.22
N LEU A 165 -0.32 1.24 -11.12
CA LEU A 165 -0.25 1.63 -12.53
C LEU A 165 -0.88 0.63 -13.49
N PHE A 166 -1.44 -0.44 -12.96
CA PHE A 166 -2.09 -1.49 -13.72
C PHE A 166 -3.49 -1.77 -13.16
N ASN A 167 -4.48 -1.75 -14.03
CA ASN A 167 -5.85 -2.12 -13.69
C ASN A 167 -6.09 -3.61 -14.04
N PRO A 168 -6.29 -4.49 -13.04
CA PRO A 168 -6.44 -5.93 -13.27
C PRO A 168 -7.73 -6.30 -14.02
N PHE A 169 -8.79 -5.49 -13.94
CA PHE A 169 -10.06 -5.73 -14.61
C PHE A 169 -10.02 -5.42 -16.10
N THR A 170 -9.43 -4.28 -16.46
CA THR A 170 -9.30 -3.85 -17.85
C THR A 170 -8.04 -4.38 -18.53
N LYS A 171 -7.11 -4.98 -17.79
CA LYS A 171 -5.78 -5.42 -18.25
C LYS A 171 -4.93 -4.28 -18.83
N LYS A 172 -5.24 -3.02 -18.48
CA LYS A 172 -4.56 -1.84 -19.01
C LYS A 172 -3.55 -1.27 -18.02
N THR A 173 -2.40 -0.91 -18.55
CA THR A 173 -1.41 -0.04 -17.89
C THR A 173 -1.81 1.41 -18.14
N VAL A 174 -1.51 2.30 -17.22
CA VAL A 174 -1.70 3.75 -17.37
C VAL A 174 -0.94 4.30 -18.59
N SER A 175 -1.24 5.54 -18.97
CA SER A 175 -0.64 6.17 -20.15
C SER A 175 0.86 6.45 -19.98
N LYS A 176 1.57 6.59 -21.09
CA LYS A 176 3.00 6.95 -21.09
C LYS A 176 3.24 8.36 -20.55
N GLU A 177 2.30 9.27 -20.77
CA GLU A 177 2.35 10.64 -20.27
C GLU A 177 2.40 10.62 -18.74
N LEU A 178 1.52 9.85 -18.09
CA LEU A 178 1.53 9.69 -16.63
C LEU A 178 2.83 9.05 -16.14
N LEU A 179 3.35 8.04 -16.84
CA LEU A 179 4.63 7.42 -16.47
C LEU A 179 5.79 8.43 -16.54
N ASN A 180 5.80 9.31 -17.55
CA ASN A 180 6.81 10.37 -17.68
C ASN A 180 6.68 11.44 -16.58
N GLU A 181 5.47 11.84 -16.23
CA GLU A 181 5.22 12.75 -15.10
C GLU A 181 5.75 12.15 -13.78
N MET A 182 5.52 10.86 -13.60
CA MET A 182 5.98 10.12 -12.43
C MET A 182 7.50 10.06 -12.35
N ILE A 183 8.18 9.73 -13.47
CA ILE A 183 9.65 9.76 -13.57
C ILE A 183 10.16 11.14 -13.16
N THR A 184 9.60 12.21 -13.73
CA THR A 184 9.97 13.59 -13.41
C THR A 184 9.79 13.89 -11.91
N GLY A 185 8.68 13.44 -11.32
CA GLY A 185 8.41 13.65 -9.91
C GLY A 185 9.34 12.88 -8.97
N LEU A 186 9.78 11.68 -9.38
CA LEU A 186 10.64 10.81 -8.57
C LEU A 186 12.15 11.05 -8.78
N GLN A 187 12.54 11.65 -9.91
CA GLN A 187 13.96 11.93 -10.23
C GLN A 187 14.68 12.80 -9.20
N LYS A 188 13.96 13.57 -8.39
CA LYS A 188 14.56 14.36 -7.30
C LYS A 188 15.05 13.49 -6.12
N TYR A 189 14.58 12.26 -6.01
CA TYR A 189 14.95 11.33 -4.93
C TYR A 189 16.02 10.34 -5.40
N LYS A 190 17.17 10.84 -5.83
CA LYS A 190 18.26 10.04 -6.40
C LYS A 190 18.94 9.11 -5.41
N ASP A 191 18.89 9.47 -4.13
CA ASP A 191 19.51 8.72 -3.03
C ASP A 191 18.53 7.71 -2.40
N THR A 192 17.27 7.65 -2.88
CA THR A 192 16.27 6.67 -2.45
C THR A 192 16.25 5.50 -3.43
N GLU A 193 16.39 4.28 -2.94
CA GLU A 193 16.17 3.06 -3.71
C GLU A 193 14.68 2.68 -3.68
N PHE A 194 14.08 2.53 -4.86
CA PHE A 194 12.68 2.17 -5.00
C PHE A 194 12.52 0.68 -5.31
N TYR A 195 11.70 -0.02 -4.54
CA TYR A 195 11.33 -1.40 -4.77
C TYR A 195 9.83 -1.49 -5.01
N THR A 196 9.44 -1.90 -6.22
CA THR A 196 8.03 -1.95 -6.58
C THR A 196 7.56 -3.35 -6.93
N CYS A 197 6.25 -3.59 -6.81
CA CYS A 197 5.64 -4.90 -7.01
C CYS A 197 4.15 -4.77 -7.32
N HIS A 198 3.43 -5.90 -7.27
CA HIS A 198 1.98 -6.02 -7.18
C HIS A 198 1.23 -5.19 -8.25
N CYS A 199 0.54 -4.12 -7.86
CA CYS A 199 -0.31 -3.29 -8.70
C CYS A 199 0.42 -2.33 -9.64
N THR A 200 1.76 -2.24 -9.58
CA THR A 200 2.55 -1.49 -10.56
C THR A 200 2.44 -2.11 -11.94
N GLY A 201 2.44 -3.44 -12.01
CA GLY A 201 2.36 -4.18 -13.26
C GLY A 201 3.68 -4.17 -14.06
N LYS A 202 3.98 -5.31 -14.70
CA LYS A 202 5.26 -5.54 -15.40
C LYS A 202 5.56 -4.53 -16.52
N LYS A 203 4.52 -4.08 -17.26
CA LYS A 203 4.71 -3.12 -18.38
C LYS A 203 5.10 -1.72 -17.88
N ALA A 204 4.45 -1.26 -16.82
CA ALA A 204 4.79 0.03 -16.21
C ALA A 204 6.19 -0.04 -15.60
N PHE A 205 6.50 -1.08 -14.84
CA PHE A 205 7.83 -1.30 -14.30
C PHE A 205 8.90 -1.28 -15.38
N ALA A 206 8.75 -2.06 -16.46
CA ALA A 206 9.72 -2.09 -17.56
C ALA A 206 9.96 -0.71 -18.18
N TYR A 207 8.90 0.10 -18.33
CA TYR A 207 9.03 1.46 -18.85
C TYR A 207 9.78 2.39 -17.88
N LEU A 208 9.42 2.36 -16.60
CA LEU A 208 10.01 3.21 -15.56
C LEU A 208 11.49 2.86 -15.30
N SER A 209 11.81 1.56 -15.19
CA SER A 209 13.18 1.09 -14.90
C SER A 209 14.21 1.41 -16.00
N HIS A 210 13.76 1.62 -17.25
CA HIS A 210 14.64 2.12 -18.30
C HIS A 210 15.14 3.56 -18.05
N GLN A 211 14.46 4.34 -17.23
CA GLN A 211 14.76 5.76 -16.99
C GLN A 211 15.09 6.06 -15.51
N MET A 212 14.88 5.09 -14.63
CA MET A 212 15.16 5.19 -13.20
C MET A 212 16.08 4.03 -12.80
N SER A 213 17.39 4.30 -12.69
CA SER A 213 18.40 3.29 -12.32
C SER A 213 18.26 2.79 -10.88
N ASN A 214 17.57 3.56 -10.02
CA ASN A 214 17.26 3.26 -8.63
C ASN A 214 15.87 2.62 -8.45
N LEU A 215 15.26 2.06 -9.51
CA LEU A 215 13.98 1.35 -9.44
C LEU A 215 14.17 -0.14 -9.69
N HIS A 216 13.78 -0.95 -8.73
CA HIS A 216 13.88 -2.40 -8.71
C HIS A 216 12.52 -3.07 -8.62
N TYR A 217 12.42 -4.31 -9.10
CA TYR A 217 11.22 -5.12 -8.90
C TYR A 217 11.45 -6.08 -7.74
N LEU A 218 10.48 -6.14 -6.82
CA LEU A 218 10.51 -7.07 -5.68
C LEU A 218 9.45 -8.14 -5.88
N TYR A 219 9.87 -9.39 -6.02
CA TYR A 219 8.95 -10.52 -6.15
C TYR A 219 8.47 -11.01 -4.79
N CYS A 220 7.29 -11.65 -4.80
CA CYS A 220 6.77 -12.27 -3.59
C CYS A 220 7.74 -13.33 -3.05
N GLY A 221 8.16 -13.17 -1.79
CA GLY A 221 9.10 -14.05 -1.13
C GLY A 221 10.58 -13.72 -1.33
N GLU A 222 10.90 -12.67 -2.07
CA GLU A 222 12.26 -12.11 -2.06
C GLU A 222 12.50 -11.31 -0.78
N SER A 223 13.77 -11.21 -0.40
CA SER A 223 14.26 -10.39 0.70
C SER A 223 15.41 -9.51 0.22
N ILE A 224 15.49 -8.34 0.79
CA ILE A 224 16.56 -7.37 0.60
C ILE A 224 17.21 -7.10 1.95
N GLU A 225 18.52 -6.97 1.97
CA GLU A 225 19.25 -6.50 3.15
C GLU A 225 19.39 -4.98 3.05
N ILE A 226 19.12 -4.27 4.16
CA ILE A 226 19.08 -2.81 4.24
C ILE A 226 20.11 -2.30 5.24
#